data_28ad1cdbb1b581c2d13a27fd7a790a48
#
_entry.id   28ad1cdbb1b581c2d13a27fd7a790a48
#
_cell.length_a   1.000
_cell.length_b   1.000
_cell.length_c   1.000
_cell.angle_alpha   90.00
_cell.angle_beta   90.00
_cell.angle_gamma   90.00
#
_symmetry.space_group_name_H-M   'P 1'
#
loop_
_entity.id
_entity.type
_entity.pdbx_description
1 polymer ?
#
loop_
_entity_poly.entity_id
_entity_poly.type
_entity_poly.pdbx_seq_one_letter_code
_entity_poly.pdbx_strand_id
1 'polypeptide(L)'
;MQKYFFFIRKFACRELIYLHLTNNLRVLIFDENQHYQTFTYFGIMKITFLGTGTSQGVPVIGCQCEICQSKDAKDKRLRSSVMIENEGQVFVIDTGPDFREQMLREKVKTIDAVVYTHEHRDHVAGLDDIRGFNFVMGKAIDVYADNNVESAIRKMYPYIFSEVKYPGIPEIILHNIDGKPFTIGKTKFIPLKVMHHKLPIWGFRIGGFSYVTDANFIPLEEKEKIKGSDILVLNALRREKHISHFTLEEAINVARELEVKEVYFTHISHQLGKHADVEKELPEGMHLAYDQLKLEL
;
A
#
# COMPACT_ATOMS: atom_id res chain seq x y z
N MET A 1 -2.74 -30.69 19.30
CA MET A 1 -1.37 -31.24 19.23
C MET A 1 -0.52 -30.27 18.45
N GLN A 2 0.23 -29.37 19.13
CA GLN A 2 1.07 -28.36 18.51
C GLN A 2 2.31 -29.03 17.92
N LYS A 3 2.54 -28.91 16.61
CA LYS A 3 3.76 -29.37 15.97
C LYS A 3 4.85 -28.32 16.18
N TYR A 4 5.88 -28.67 16.93
CA TYR A 4 7.10 -27.86 17.06
C TYR A 4 8.07 -28.32 15.98
N PHE A 5 8.55 -27.40 15.16
CA PHE A 5 9.68 -27.63 14.26
C PHE A 5 10.93 -26.99 14.85
N PHE A 6 11.94 -27.81 15.11
CA PHE A 6 13.27 -27.35 15.53
C PHE A 6 14.22 -27.36 14.32
N PHE A 7 14.84 -26.26 14.02
CA PHE A 7 15.99 -26.24 13.13
C PHE A 7 17.21 -25.74 13.91
N ILE A 8 18.25 -26.58 13.98
CA ILE A 8 19.55 -26.21 14.57
C ILE A 8 20.53 -25.99 13.42
N ARG A 9 21.09 -24.78 13.32
CA ARG A 9 22.24 -24.50 12.46
C ARG A 9 23.42 -24.11 13.35
N LYS A 10 24.52 -24.87 13.28
CA LYS A 10 25.79 -24.51 13.90
C LYS A 10 26.54 -23.52 13.00
N PHE A 11 26.78 -22.33 13.49
CA PHE A 11 27.78 -21.42 12.95
C PHE A 11 28.82 -21.16 14.05
N ALA A 12 30.13 -21.35 13.71
CA ALA A 12 31.29 -21.13 14.54
C ALA A 12 31.03 -20.48 15.93
N CYS A 13 31.00 -21.30 16.98
CA CYS A 13 30.92 -20.93 18.40
C CYS A 13 29.58 -20.38 18.94
N ARG A 14 28.44 -20.51 18.25
CA ARG A 14 27.11 -20.16 18.79
C ARG A 14 26.06 -21.19 18.39
N GLU A 15 25.25 -21.65 19.32
CA GLU A 15 24.06 -22.45 19.01
C GLU A 15 22.86 -21.53 18.84
N LEU A 16 22.21 -21.62 17.65
CA LEU A 16 20.97 -20.92 17.34
C LEU A 16 19.81 -21.91 17.45
N ILE A 17 18.93 -21.71 18.41
CA ILE A 17 17.69 -22.46 18.53
C ILE A 17 16.53 -21.60 18.04
N TYR A 18 15.87 -22.06 16.98
CA TYR A 18 14.68 -21.42 16.43
C TYR A 18 13.43 -22.00 17.09
N LEU A 19 12.72 -21.19 17.86
CA LEU A 19 11.40 -21.54 18.41
C LEU A 19 10.32 -20.93 17.54
N HIS A 20 9.67 -21.76 16.74
CA HIS A 20 8.47 -21.35 16.01
C HIS A 20 7.26 -21.42 16.95
N LEU A 21 6.88 -20.29 17.54
CA LEU A 21 5.58 -20.10 18.15
C LEU A 21 4.69 -19.39 17.15
N THR A 22 3.48 -19.86 16.95
CA THR A 22 2.48 -19.30 16.03
C THR A 22 2.58 -17.77 15.93
N ASN A 23 3.05 -17.28 14.75
CA ASN A 23 3.22 -15.90 14.33
C ASN A 23 4.41 -15.07 14.87
N ASN A 24 5.34 -15.63 15.67
CA ASN A 24 6.58 -14.95 16.03
C ASN A 24 7.73 -15.96 16.08
N LEU A 25 8.75 -15.76 15.25
CA LEU A 25 9.98 -16.51 15.33
C LEU A 25 10.82 -15.93 16.48
N ARG A 26 10.99 -16.67 17.57
CA ARG A 26 11.96 -16.29 18.61
C ARG A 26 13.26 -17.01 18.34
N VAL A 27 14.31 -16.26 18.13
CA VAL A 27 15.67 -16.79 18.01
C VAL A 27 16.34 -16.66 19.37
N LEU A 28 16.69 -17.79 19.98
CA LEU A 28 17.52 -17.83 21.17
C LEU A 28 18.98 -17.96 20.70
N ILE A 29 19.79 -16.97 21.02
CA ILE A 29 21.23 -17.02 20.81
C ILE A 29 21.87 -17.31 22.16
N PHE A 30 22.58 -18.44 22.28
CA PHE A 30 23.38 -18.77 23.47
C PHE A 30 24.80 -18.26 23.27
N ASP A 31 25.30 -17.52 24.23
CA ASP A 31 26.71 -17.20 24.32
C ASP A 31 27.51 -18.30 25.06
N GLU A 32 28.83 -18.20 25.03
CA GLU A 32 29.74 -19.16 25.67
C GLU A 32 29.55 -19.28 27.20
N ASN A 33 28.81 -18.33 27.81
CA ASN A 33 28.55 -18.26 29.25
C ASN A 33 27.13 -18.72 29.61
N GLN A 34 26.41 -19.38 28.69
CA GLN A 34 25.01 -19.83 28.84
C GLN A 34 23.97 -18.70 29.07
N HIS A 35 24.31 -17.45 28.75
CA HIS A 35 23.33 -16.38 28.72
C HIS A 35 22.56 -16.45 27.41
N TYR A 36 21.24 -16.36 27.49
CA TYR A 36 20.39 -16.31 26.30
C TYR A 36 19.87 -14.90 26.08
N GLN A 37 19.96 -14.41 24.84
CA GLN A 37 19.25 -13.24 24.40
C GLN A 37 18.09 -13.68 23.51
N THR A 38 16.91 -13.24 23.89
CA THR A 38 15.70 -13.51 23.10
C THR A 38 15.52 -12.39 22.09
N PHE A 39 15.70 -12.69 20.82
CA PHE A 39 15.31 -11.78 19.74
C PHE A 39 13.91 -12.14 19.29
N THR A 40 12.97 -11.22 19.47
CA THR A 40 11.66 -11.36 18.86
C THR A 40 11.80 -10.93 17.40
N TYR A 41 11.69 -11.87 16.48
CA TYR A 41 11.61 -11.54 15.07
C TYR A 41 10.21 -10.99 14.83
N PHE A 42 10.10 -9.70 14.61
CA PHE A 42 8.86 -9.09 14.10
C PHE A 42 8.62 -9.66 12.71
N GLY A 43 7.37 -10.04 12.41
CA GLY A 43 7.04 -10.57 11.10
C GLY A 43 7.47 -9.59 10.00
N ILE A 44 8.04 -10.12 8.92
CA ILE A 44 8.40 -9.34 7.74
C ILE A 44 7.12 -8.72 7.18
N MET A 45 7.09 -7.39 7.09
CA MET A 45 6.03 -6.68 6.36
C MET A 45 6.30 -6.82 4.87
N LYS A 46 5.28 -7.28 4.12
CA LYS A 46 5.35 -7.35 2.66
C LYS A 46 4.44 -6.30 2.04
N ILE A 47 4.96 -5.57 1.07
CA ILE A 47 4.24 -4.57 0.32
C ILE A 47 4.18 -5.03 -1.15
N THR A 48 2.98 -5.13 -1.71
CA THR A 48 2.78 -5.46 -3.13
C THR A 48 2.09 -4.29 -3.81
N PHE A 49 2.71 -3.74 -4.85
CA PHE A 49 2.07 -2.73 -5.68
C PHE A 49 1.04 -3.39 -6.59
N LEU A 50 -0.24 -3.18 -6.29
CA LEU A 50 -1.35 -3.73 -7.07
C LEU A 50 -1.59 -2.94 -8.36
N GLY A 51 -1.30 -1.66 -8.33
CA GLY A 51 -1.34 -0.77 -9.47
C GLY A 51 -0.52 0.48 -9.19
N THR A 52 0.06 1.06 -10.24
CA THR A 52 1.01 2.18 -10.14
C THR A 52 0.68 3.30 -11.11
N GLY A 53 -0.43 3.19 -11.83
CA GLY A 53 -0.89 4.18 -12.79
C GLY A 53 -1.80 5.23 -12.19
N THR A 54 -1.88 6.35 -12.88
CA THR A 54 -2.82 7.45 -12.61
C THR A 54 -4.27 7.03 -12.88
N SER A 55 -5.21 7.94 -12.69
CA SER A 55 -6.68 7.71 -12.80
C SER A 55 -7.14 7.05 -14.10
N GLN A 56 -6.42 7.22 -15.20
CA GLN A 56 -6.73 6.58 -16.48
C GLN A 56 -6.05 5.22 -16.67
N GLY A 57 -5.07 4.88 -15.82
CA GLY A 57 -4.16 3.77 -16.05
C GLY A 57 -3.24 4.00 -17.26
N VAL A 58 -2.36 3.04 -17.54
CA VAL A 58 -1.51 3.01 -18.74
C VAL A 58 -1.57 1.60 -19.34
N PRO A 59 -1.96 1.42 -20.61
CA PRO A 59 -2.23 2.44 -21.63
C PRO A 59 -3.55 3.19 -21.39
N VAL A 60 -3.59 4.42 -21.87
CA VAL A 60 -4.82 5.22 -21.91
C VAL A 60 -5.68 4.81 -23.12
N ILE A 61 -6.98 4.69 -22.91
CA ILE A 61 -7.93 4.28 -23.98
C ILE A 61 -7.80 5.21 -25.19
N GLY A 62 -7.57 4.60 -26.36
CA GLY A 62 -7.42 5.32 -27.64
C GLY A 62 -6.08 6.01 -27.86
N CYS A 63 -5.19 6.06 -26.88
CA CYS A 63 -3.87 6.69 -27.02
C CYS A 63 -2.91 5.85 -27.86
N GLN A 64 -2.24 6.49 -28.82
CA GLN A 64 -1.27 5.86 -29.73
C GLN A 64 0.17 6.27 -29.45
N CYS A 65 0.45 6.92 -28.31
CA CYS A 65 1.83 7.28 -27.96
C CYS A 65 2.70 6.05 -27.72
N GLU A 66 4.02 6.22 -27.80
CA GLU A 66 4.98 5.14 -27.67
C GLU A 66 4.89 4.40 -26.31
N ILE A 67 4.53 5.10 -25.24
CA ILE A 67 4.38 4.53 -23.90
C ILE A 67 3.13 3.63 -23.85
N CYS A 68 1.99 4.11 -24.37
CA CYS A 68 0.76 3.31 -24.42
C CYS A 68 0.90 2.11 -25.37
N GLN A 69 1.76 2.17 -26.38
CA GLN A 69 2.07 1.08 -27.31
C GLN A 69 3.24 0.20 -26.83
N SER A 70 3.90 0.54 -25.73
CA SER A 70 5.02 -0.23 -25.20
C SER A 70 4.63 -1.69 -24.96
N LYS A 71 5.57 -2.60 -25.22
CA LYS A 71 5.44 -4.04 -24.90
C LYS A 71 6.04 -4.39 -23.54
N ASP A 72 6.74 -3.45 -22.89
CA ASP A 72 7.28 -3.66 -21.56
C ASP A 72 6.13 -3.74 -20.55
N ALA A 73 6.13 -4.80 -19.75
CA ALA A 73 5.11 -4.98 -18.70
C ALA A 73 5.14 -3.87 -17.66
N LYS A 74 6.31 -3.25 -17.42
CA LYS A 74 6.46 -2.14 -16.45
C LYS A 74 5.83 -0.83 -16.93
N ASP A 75 5.53 -0.71 -18.23
CA ASP A 75 4.77 0.41 -18.80
C ASP A 75 3.25 0.15 -18.78
N LYS A 76 2.80 -1.03 -18.34
CA LYS A 76 1.38 -1.36 -18.17
C LYS A 76 1.03 -1.16 -16.70
N ARG A 77 0.14 -0.20 -16.42
CA ARG A 77 -0.14 0.26 -15.06
C ARG A 77 -1.63 0.33 -14.80
N LEU A 78 -2.13 -0.51 -13.91
CA LEU A 78 -3.46 -0.40 -13.33
C LEU A 78 -3.50 0.80 -12.36
N ARG A 79 -4.70 1.26 -11.96
CA ARG A 79 -4.88 2.39 -11.03
C ARG A 79 -4.20 2.11 -9.71
N SER A 80 -3.65 3.16 -9.11
CA SER A 80 -2.82 3.09 -7.90
C SER A 80 -3.53 2.39 -6.75
N SER A 81 -2.89 1.35 -6.23
CA SER A 81 -3.29 0.61 -5.03
C SER A 81 -2.11 -0.20 -4.54
N VAL A 82 -2.04 -0.45 -3.23
CA VAL A 82 -1.03 -1.31 -2.61
C VAL A 82 -1.69 -2.30 -1.65
N MET A 83 -1.13 -3.50 -1.59
CA MET A 83 -1.47 -4.50 -0.59
C MET A 83 -0.32 -4.63 0.41
N ILE A 84 -0.66 -4.71 1.68
CA ILE A 84 0.28 -4.83 2.79
C ILE A 84 -0.08 -6.10 3.55
N GLU A 85 0.90 -7.00 3.68
CA GLU A 85 0.81 -8.19 4.52
C GLU A 85 1.69 -7.95 5.75
N ASN A 86 1.11 -7.87 6.92
CA ASN A 86 1.82 -7.62 8.17
C ASN A 86 1.14 -8.35 9.34
N GLU A 87 1.93 -8.97 10.21
CA GLU A 87 1.46 -9.69 11.40
C GLU A 87 0.36 -10.75 11.08
N GLY A 88 0.43 -11.35 9.89
CA GLY A 88 -0.54 -12.35 9.43
C GLY A 88 -1.88 -11.78 8.94
N GLN A 89 -1.97 -10.47 8.77
CA GLN A 89 -3.13 -9.74 8.25
C GLN A 89 -2.83 -9.16 6.87
N VAL A 90 -3.87 -8.98 6.06
CA VAL A 90 -3.81 -8.45 4.71
C VAL A 90 -4.64 -7.18 4.61
N PHE A 91 -4.01 -6.07 4.28
CA PHE A 91 -4.64 -4.77 4.10
C PHE A 91 -4.51 -4.32 2.65
N VAL A 92 -5.55 -3.69 2.11
CA VAL A 92 -5.48 -3.04 0.80
C VAL A 92 -5.73 -1.55 0.98
N ILE A 93 -4.82 -0.72 0.46
CA ILE A 93 -5.02 0.72 0.37
C ILE A 93 -5.57 1.03 -1.01
N ASP A 94 -6.79 1.55 -1.04
CA ASP A 94 -7.62 1.88 -2.19
C ASP A 94 -8.08 0.68 -3.04
N THR A 95 -9.34 0.72 -3.45
CA THR A 95 -9.98 -0.26 -4.34
C THR A 95 -10.50 0.45 -5.58
N GLY A 96 -9.58 0.80 -6.48
CA GLY A 96 -9.94 1.40 -7.76
C GLY A 96 -10.72 0.44 -8.68
N PRO A 97 -11.11 0.88 -9.89
CA PRO A 97 -11.89 0.06 -10.82
C PRO A 97 -11.19 -1.22 -11.27
N ASP A 98 -9.88 -1.32 -11.07
CA ASP A 98 -9.07 -2.50 -11.40
C ASP A 98 -8.95 -3.51 -10.24
N PHE A 99 -9.58 -3.24 -9.09
CA PHE A 99 -9.43 -4.03 -7.85
C PHE A 99 -9.65 -5.53 -8.09
N ARG A 100 -10.69 -5.91 -8.82
CA ARG A 100 -10.95 -7.32 -9.14
C ARG A 100 -9.78 -7.97 -9.89
N GLU A 101 -9.26 -7.32 -10.91
CA GLU A 101 -8.11 -7.82 -11.68
C GLU A 101 -6.86 -7.92 -10.80
N GLN A 102 -6.59 -6.91 -9.98
CA GLN A 102 -5.48 -6.86 -9.04
C GLN A 102 -5.52 -8.05 -8.06
N MET A 103 -6.68 -8.33 -7.47
CA MET A 103 -6.86 -9.46 -6.53
C MET A 103 -6.68 -10.82 -7.20
N LEU A 104 -7.22 -10.99 -8.41
CA LEU A 104 -7.08 -12.23 -9.18
C LEU A 104 -5.63 -12.48 -9.62
N ARG A 105 -4.96 -11.44 -10.10
CA ARG A 105 -3.56 -11.49 -10.55
C ARG A 105 -2.61 -11.88 -9.41
N GLU A 106 -2.77 -11.28 -8.23
CA GLU A 106 -1.98 -11.61 -7.05
C GLU A 106 -2.48 -12.86 -6.31
N LYS A 107 -3.59 -13.48 -6.76
CA LYS A 107 -4.19 -14.69 -6.15
C LYS A 107 -4.52 -14.49 -4.67
N VAL A 108 -4.94 -13.28 -4.31
CA VAL A 108 -5.30 -12.93 -2.93
C VAL A 108 -6.48 -13.78 -2.47
N LYS A 109 -6.39 -14.39 -1.30
CA LYS A 109 -7.41 -15.31 -0.75
C LYS A 109 -8.26 -14.66 0.33
N THR A 110 -7.68 -13.73 1.07
CA THR A 110 -8.34 -13.06 2.19
C THR A 110 -7.86 -11.61 2.26
N ILE A 111 -8.73 -10.72 2.73
CA ILE A 111 -8.38 -9.36 3.12
C ILE A 111 -8.98 -9.08 4.49
N ASP A 112 -8.23 -8.45 5.38
CA ASP A 112 -8.71 -8.11 6.72
C ASP A 112 -9.32 -6.72 6.75
N ALA A 113 -8.76 -5.79 5.99
CA ALA A 113 -9.34 -4.45 5.87
C ALA A 113 -8.99 -3.77 4.54
N VAL A 114 -9.85 -2.82 4.16
CA VAL A 114 -9.59 -1.80 3.14
C VAL A 114 -9.42 -0.46 3.82
N VAL A 115 -8.40 0.30 3.42
CA VAL A 115 -8.10 1.64 3.94
C VAL A 115 -8.09 2.62 2.79
N TYR A 116 -8.88 3.69 2.85
CA TYR A 116 -9.00 4.64 1.75
C TYR A 116 -8.19 5.91 1.97
N THR A 117 -7.56 6.37 0.90
CA THR A 117 -6.85 7.65 0.86
C THR A 117 -7.79 8.83 0.63
N HIS A 118 -8.70 8.72 -0.33
CA HIS A 118 -9.67 9.76 -0.67
C HIS A 118 -10.81 9.22 -1.58
N GLU A 119 -11.77 10.09 -1.89
CA GLU A 119 -13.05 9.73 -2.52
C GLU A 119 -13.04 9.64 -4.06
N HIS A 120 -11.92 9.90 -4.75
CA HIS A 120 -11.88 9.83 -6.21
C HIS A 120 -12.17 8.41 -6.72
N ARG A 121 -12.80 8.33 -7.90
CA ARG A 121 -13.30 7.07 -8.46
C ARG A 121 -12.22 6.04 -8.72
N ASP A 122 -11.06 6.47 -9.14
CA ASP A 122 -9.89 5.60 -9.36
C ASP A 122 -9.36 4.95 -8.08
N HIS A 123 -9.83 5.42 -6.91
CA HIS A 123 -9.48 4.86 -5.59
C HIS A 123 -10.63 4.06 -4.96
N VAL A 124 -11.91 4.34 -5.28
CA VAL A 124 -13.05 3.73 -4.57
C VAL A 124 -13.97 2.89 -5.45
N ALA A 125 -13.88 2.97 -6.79
CA ALA A 125 -14.90 2.40 -7.68
C ALA A 125 -14.90 0.87 -7.80
N GLY A 126 -13.97 0.16 -7.18
CA GLY A 126 -13.92 -1.31 -7.15
C GLY A 126 -14.42 -1.93 -5.84
N LEU A 127 -14.93 -1.13 -4.90
CA LEU A 127 -15.39 -1.63 -3.59
C LEU A 127 -16.42 -2.75 -3.69
N ASP A 128 -17.28 -2.75 -4.71
CA ASP A 128 -18.31 -3.78 -4.89
C ASP A 128 -17.73 -5.21 -5.00
N ASP A 129 -16.52 -5.34 -5.53
CA ASP A 129 -15.88 -6.64 -5.72
C ASP A 129 -15.36 -7.28 -4.41
N ILE A 130 -15.39 -6.57 -3.27
CA ILE A 130 -15.06 -7.18 -1.97
C ILE A 130 -16.02 -8.28 -1.57
N ARG A 131 -17.24 -8.31 -2.16
CA ARG A 131 -18.23 -9.38 -1.91
C ARG A 131 -17.67 -10.78 -2.14
N GLY A 132 -16.71 -10.93 -3.05
CA GLY A 132 -16.01 -12.19 -3.24
C GLY A 132 -15.31 -12.67 -1.97
N PHE A 133 -14.69 -11.75 -1.23
CA PHE A 133 -14.07 -12.05 0.06
C PHE A 133 -15.10 -12.30 1.16
N ASN A 134 -16.23 -11.56 1.18
CA ASN A 134 -17.31 -11.85 2.13
C ASN A 134 -17.78 -13.30 2.00
N PHE A 135 -17.99 -13.81 0.77
CA PHE A 135 -18.37 -15.20 0.55
C PHE A 135 -17.31 -16.19 1.03
N VAL A 136 -16.05 -15.96 0.70
CA VAL A 136 -14.95 -16.88 1.05
C VAL A 136 -14.68 -16.88 2.56
N MET A 137 -14.73 -15.70 3.18
CA MET A 137 -14.38 -15.51 4.59
C MET A 137 -15.58 -15.64 5.53
N GLY A 138 -16.82 -15.59 5.03
CA GLY A 138 -18.04 -15.66 5.82
C GLY A 138 -18.23 -14.48 6.79
N LYS A 139 -17.64 -13.32 6.50
CA LYS A 139 -17.70 -12.12 7.36
C LYS A 139 -17.70 -10.83 6.54
N ALA A 140 -18.18 -9.75 7.16
CA ALA A 140 -18.02 -8.39 6.65
C ALA A 140 -16.54 -7.98 6.63
N ILE A 141 -16.18 -7.08 5.73
CA ILE A 141 -14.82 -6.51 5.62
C ILE A 141 -14.79 -5.15 6.32
N ASP A 142 -13.77 -4.93 7.14
CA ASP A 142 -13.53 -3.65 7.78
C ASP A 142 -13.05 -2.63 6.73
N VAL A 143 -13.68 -1.46 6.69
CA VAL A 143 -13.39 -0.38 5.75
C VAL A 143 -13.09 0.90 6.53
N TYR A 144 -11.86 1.37 6.42
CA TYR A 144 -11.40 2.59 7.06
C TYR A 144 -11.46 3.75 6.06
N ALA A 145 -12.24 4.77 6.38
CA ALA A 145 -12.54 5.88 5.49
C ALA A 145 -12.83 7.16 6.29
N ASP A 146 -12.53 8.32 5.74
CA ASP A 146 -13.02 9.58 6.29
C ASP A 146 -14.47 9.85 5.83
N ASN A 147 -15.05 10.93 6.33
CA ASN A 147 -16.44 11.31 6.04
C ASN A 147 -16.67 11.57 4.52
N ASN A 148 -15.66 12.07 3.80
CA ASN A 148 -15.79 12.35 2.37
C ASN A 148 -15.86 11.04 1.58
N VAL A 149 -14.96 10.11 1.88
CA VAL A 149 -14.95 8.77 1.28
C VAL A 149 -16.23 8.00 1.64
N GLU A 150 -16.66 8.03 2.91
CA GLU A 150 -17.92 7.40 3.31
C GLU A 150 -19.11 7.95 2.51
N SER A 151 -19.19 9.28 2.36
CA SER A 151 -20.24 9.94 1.58
C SER A 151 -20.21 9.52 0.10
N ALA A 152 -19.02 9.40 -0.48
CA ALA A 152 -18.86 8.94 -1.86
C ALA A 152 -19.28 7.48 -2.03
N ILE A 153 -18.88 6.59 -1.13
CA ILE A 153 -19.25 5.17 -1.11
C ILE A 153 -20.77 5.02 -0.98
N ARG A 154 -21.40 5.75 -0.07
CA ARG A 154 -22.87 5.72 0.12
C ARG A 154 -23.64 6.16 -1.12
N LYS A 155 -23.11 7.17 -1.85
CA LYS A 155 -23.72 7.61 -3.13
C LYS A 155 -23.50 6.59 -4.26
N MET A 156 -22.32 5.97 -4.30
CA MET A 156 -21.95 5.05 -5.38
C MET A 156 -22.60 3.67 -5.22
N TYR A 157 -22.76 3.22 -3.99
CA TYR A 157 -23.25 1.89 -3.62
C TYR A 157 -24.40 1.95 -2.60
N PRO A 158 -25.52 2.63 -2.90
CA PRO A 158 -26.61 2.82 -1.94
C PRO A 158 -27.21 1.49 -1.44
N TYR A 159 -27.15 0.44 -2.25
CA TYR A 159 -27.64 -0.89 -1.90
C TYR A 159 -26.87 -1.57 -0.76
N ILE A 160 -25.60 -1.23 -0.55
CA ILE A 160 -24.80 -1.74 0.58
C ILE A 160 -25.40 -1.28 1.92
N PHE A 161 -25.99 -0.10 1.94
CA PHE A 161 -26.51 0.57 3.13
C PHE A 161 -28.04 0.49 3.25
N SER A 162 -28.71 -0.21 2.33
CA SER A 162 -30.15 -0.41 2.37
C SER A 162 -30.56 -1.25 3.57
N GLU A 163 -31.70 -0.92 4.19
CA GLU A 163 -32.31 -1.73 5.24
C GLU A 163 -32.74 -3.11 4.70
N VAL A 164 -33.25 -3.13 3.45
CA VAL A 164 -33.61 -4.37 2.77
C VAL A 164 -32.40 -4.88 2.00
N LYS A 165 -31.79 -5.93 2.54
CA LYS A 165 -30.65 -6.59 1.91
C LYS A 165 -31.10 -7.84 1.18
N TYR A 166 -30.54 -8.06 -0.01
CA TYR A 166 -30.69 -9.32 -0.74
C TYR A 166 -29.33 -10.05 -0.79
N PRO A 167 -29.30 -11.38 -0.97
CA PRO A 167 -28.08 -12.15 -1.02
C PRO A 167 -27.11 -11.65 -2.11
N GLY A 168 -25.82 -11.53 -1.78
CA GLY A 168 -24.76 -11.21 -2.72
C GLY A 168 -24.36 -9.74 -2.81
N ILE A 169 -24.92 -8.87 -1.97
CA ILE A 169 -24.38 -7.51 -1.80
C ILE A 169 -23.14 -7.54 -0.94
N PRO A 170 -22.19 -6.60 -1.13
CA PRO A 170 -21.05 -6.47 -0.24
C PRO A 170 -21.45 -6.20 1.21
N GLU A 171 -20.72 -6.81 2.14
CA GLU A 171 -20.88 -6.56 3.57
C GLU A 171 -19.63 -5.85 4.10
N ILE A 172 -19.81 -4.64 4.64
CA ILE A 172 -18.72 -3.82 5.18
C ILE A 172 -19.04 -3.32 6.57
N ILE A 173 -18.00 -3.07 7.35
CA ILE A 173 -18.04 -2.33 8.61
C ILE A 173 -17.21 -1.07 8.43
N LEU A 174 -17.85 0.09 8.50
CA LEU A 174 -17.17 1.38 8.33
C LEU A 174 -16.53 1.84 9.64
N HIS A 175 -15.27 2.26 9.55
CA HIS A 175 -14.49 2.87 10.62
C HIS A 175 -14.01 4.25 10.16
N ASN A 176 -14.27 5.27 10.96
CA ASN A 176 -13.91 6.64 10.61
C ASN A 176 -12.42 6.93 10.81
N ILE A 177 -11.77 7.53 9.81
CA ILE A 177 -10.44 8.12 9.91
C ILE A 177 -10.59 9.60 10.27
N ASP A 178 -10.17 9.97 11.48
CA ASP A 178 -10.25 11.34 12.01
C ASP A 178 -8.87 12.03 12.12
N GLY A 179 -7.84 11.43 11.52
CA GLY A 179 -6.46 11.92 11.55
C GLY A 179 -5.64 11.44 12.75
N LYS A 180 -6.24 10.73 13.70
CA LYS A 180 -5.52 10.09 14.79
C LYS A 180 -5.00 8.71 14.36
N PRO A 181 -3.86 8.26 14.94
CA PRO A 181 -3.42 6.90 14.75
C PRO A 181 -4.50 5.88 15.17
N PHE A 182 -4.65 4.83 14.36
CA PHE A 182 -5.56 3.72 14.64
C PHE A 182 -4.83 2.39 14.47
N THR A 183 -5.45 1.30 14.92
CA THR A 183 -4.83 -0.03 14.87
C THR A 183 -5.81 -1.02 14.26
N ILE A 184 -5.34 -1.81 13.31
CA ILE A 184 -6.06 -2.94 12.73
C ILE A 184 -5.33 -4.22 13.19
N GLY A 185 -5.98 -4.99 14.04
CA GLY A 185 -5.31 -6.11 14.71
C GLY A 185 -4.08 -5.66 15.49
N LYS A 186 -2.88 -6.02 15.05
CA LYS A 186 -1.60 -5.60 15.66
C LYS A 186 -0.90 -4.47 14.89
N THR A 187 -1.40 -4.12 13.73
CA THR A 187 -0.76 -3.16 12.83
C THR A 187 -1.26 -1.75 13.10
N LYS A 188 -0.34 -0.84 13.45
CA LYS A 188 -0.65 0.58 13.70
C LYS A 188 -0.52 1.38 12.40
N PHE A 189 -1.56 2.12 12.08
CA PHE A 189 -1.62 3.09 11.00
C PHE A 189 -1.53 4.51 11.57
N ILE A 190 -0.67 5.33 11.00
CA ILE A 190 -0.54 6.76 11.31
C ILE A 190 -1.01 7.53 10.09
N PRO A 191 -2.19 8.17 10.12
CA PRO A 191 -2.67 8.98 9.00
C PRO A 191 -1.77 10.19 8.78
N LEU A 192 -1.51 10.48 7.50
CA LEU A 192 -0.73 11.61 7.02
C LEU A 192 -1.66 12.50 6.21
N LYS A 193 -1.97 13.69 6.71
CA LYS A 193 -2.86 14.63 6.02
C LYS A 193 -2.11 15.43 4.99
N VAL A 194 -2.30 15.10 3.71
CA VAL A 194 -1.62 15.75 2.58
C VAL A 194 -2.64 16.44 1.68
N MET A 195 -2.18 17.24 0.73
CA MET A 195 -3.06 18.02 -0.13
C MET A 195 -3.04 17.52 -1.56
N HIS A 196 -4.21 17.30 -2.13
CA HIS A 196 -4.48 17.08 -3.53
C HIS A 196 -5.16 18.32 -4.09
N HIS A 197 -4.39 19.30 -4.56
CA HIS A 197 -4.82 20.67 -4.84
C HIS A 197 -5.42 21.32 -3.58
N LYS A 198 -6.75 21.49 -3.53
CA LYS A 198 -7.49 22.05 -2.38
C LYS A 198 -8.13 20.98 -1.50
N LEU A 199 -8.09 19.73 -1.94
CA LEU A 199 -8.69 18.60 -1.24
C LEU A 199 -7.67 18.03 -0.25
N PRO A 200 -7.95 18.00 1.05
CA PRO A 200 -7.16 17.23 1.99
C PRO A 200 -7.44 15.74 1.78
N ILE A 201 -6.39 14.95 1.67
CA ILE A 201 -6.43 13.50 1.48
C ILE A 201 -5.51 12.81 2.47
N TRP A 202 -5.59 11.49 2.57
CA TRP A 202 -4.80 10.70 3.51
C TRP A 202 -3.68 9.92 2.81
N GLY A 203 -2.47 10.04 3.34
CA GLY A 203 -1.45 9.02 3.24
C GLY A 203 -1.41 8.21 4.55
N PHE A 204 -0.55 7.20 4.61
CA PHE A 204 -0.42 6.37 5.82
C PHE A 204 1.03 5.99 6.07
N ARG A 205 1.46 6.07 7.36
CA ARG A 205 2.69 5.44 7.82
C ARG A 205 2.35 4.19 8.63
N ILE A 206 3.04 3.09 8.32
CA ILE A 206 2.89 1.77 8.94
C ILE A 206 4.30 1.26 9.26
N GLY A 207 4.73 1.40 10.51
CA GLY A 207 6.11 1.06 10.89
C GLY A 207 7.15 1.85 10.09
N GLY A 208 8.01 1.17 9.36
CA GLY A 208 9.02 1.73 8.45
C GLY A 208 8.53 2.10 7.06
N PHE A 209 7.25 1.84 6.74
CA PHE A 209 6.65 2.11 5.43
C PHE A 209 5.76 3.35 5.45
N SER A 210 5.95 4.26 4.51
CA SER A 210 5.06 5.41 4.28
C SER A 210 4.52 5.40 2.86
N TYR A 211 3.19 5.56 2.72
CA TYR A 211 2.48 5.60 1.45
C TYR A 211 1.75 6.92 1.28
N VAL A 212 2.10 7.68 0.25
CA VAL A 212 1.46 8.94 -0.14
C VAL A 212 1.20 8.92 -1.63
N THR A 213 -0.05 8.94 -2.03
CA THR A 213 -0.47 9.08 -3.43
C THR A 213 -1.21 10.39 -3.64
N ASP A 214 -1.32 10.85 -4.89
CA ASP A 214 -2.15 11.97 -5.34
C ASP A 214 -1.83 13.34 -4.73
N ALA A 215 -0.72 13.45 -3.99
CA ALA A 215 -0.36 14.70 -3.35
C ALA A 215 0.33 15.70 -4.31
N ASN A 216 0.14 16.98 -4.05
CA ASN A 216 0.94 18.07 -4.60
C ASN A 216 1.55 18.96 -3.49
N PHE A 217 1.22 18.67 -2.23
CA PHE A 217 1.81 19.35 -1.08
C PHE A 217 1.70 18.49 0.19
N ILE A 218 2.77 18.44 0.96
CA ILE A 218 2.85 17.75 2.25
C ILE A 218 3.20 18.81 3.32
N PRO A 219 2.32 19.08 4.30
CA PRO A 219 2.60 19.97 5.41
C PRO A 219 3.83 19.55 6.22
N LEU A 220 4.51 20.51 6.85
CA LEU A 220 5.74 20.24 7.61
C LEU A 220 5.51 19.23 8.74
N GLU A 221 4.40 19.36 9.46
CA GLU A 221 4.03 18.42 10.52
C GLU A 221 3.81 16.98 10.02
N GLU A 222 3.36 16.82 8.77
CA GLU A 222 3.20 15.51 8.15
C GLU A 222 4.54 14.96 7.63
N LYS A 223 5.43 15.83 7.14
CA LYS A 223 6.80 15.46 6.78
C LYS A 223 7.55 14.89 7.98
N GLU A 224 7.39 15.49 9.16
CA GLU A 224 8.00 14.97 10.40
C GLU A 224 7.49 13.57 10.77
N LYS A 225 6.23 13.25 10.45
CA LYS A 225 5.71 11.89 10.64
C LYS A 225 6.27 10.88 9.63
N ILE A 226 6.66 11.32 8.44
CA ILE A 226 7.28 10.46 7.39
C ILE A 226 8.75 10.20 7.68
N LYS A 227 9.47 11.16 8.25
CA LYS A 227 10.90 11.00 8.58
C LYS A 227 11.18 9.73 9.37
N GLY A 228 12.29 9.07 9.05
CA GLY A 228 12.66 7.78 9.63
C GLY A 228 11.85 6.59 9.10
N SER A 229 11.14 6.75 8.00
CA SER A 229 10.65 5.60 7.23
C SER A 229 11.82 4.96 6.48
N ASP A 230 11.80 3.64 6.35
CA ASP A 230 12.75 2.89 5.53
C ASP A 230 12.38 2.97 4.05
N ILE A 231 11.07 2.92 3.77
CA ILE A 231 10.51 3.02 2.41
C ILE A 231 9.44 4.13 2.37
N LEU A 232 9.53 5.01 1.38
CA LEU A 232 8.52 5.99 1.03
C LEU A 232 7.96 5.69 -0.35
N VAL A 233 6.65 5.58 -0.47
CA VAL A 233 5.93 5.63 -1.74
C VAL A 233 5.35 7.02 -1.91
N LEU A 234 5.65 7.68 -3.05
CA LEU A 234 5.20 9.03 -3.34
C LEU A 234 4.71 9.11 -4.80
N ASN A 235 3.65 9.87 -5.08
CA ASN A 235 3.22 10.03 -6.46
C ASN A 235 4.18 10.92 -7.27
N ALA A 236 4.39 10.55 -8.54
CA ALA A 236 5.09 11.34 -9.54
C ALA A 236 4.36 11.22 -10.87
N LEU A 237 3.43 12.15 -11.13
CA LEU A 237 2.48 11.99 -12.23
C LEU A 237 3.16 12.05 -13.61
N ARG A 238 3.97 13.08 -13.86
CA ARG A 238 4.63 13.41 -15.13
C ARG A 238 5.72 14.47 -14.93
N ARG A 239 6.39 14.88 -16.02
CA ARG A 239 7.44 15.90 -15.95
C ARG A 239 6.87 17.33 -15.88
N GLU A 240 5.83 17.61 -16.66
CA GLU A 240 5.21 18.93 -16.69
C GLU A 240 4.33 19.16 -15.46
N LYS A 241 4.28 20.43 -15.03
CA LYS A 241 3.52 20.85 -13.86
C LYS A 241 2.05 20.42 -13.95
N HIS A 242 1.53 19.96 -12.82
CA HIS A 242 0.14 19.62 -12.65
C HIS A 242 -0.43 20.35 -11.42
N ILE A 243 -1.71 20.68 -11.48
CA ILE A 243 -2.36 21.49 -10.42
C ILE A 243 -2.51 20.71 -9.10
N SER A 244 -2.61 19.39 -9.16
CA SER A 244 -2.98 18.57 -8.02
C SER A 244 -2.02 17.41 -7.70
N HIS A 245 -0.98 17.19 -8.52
CA HIS A 245 0.00 16.13 -8.31
C HIS A 245 1.42 16.67 -8.41
N PHE A 246 2.33 16.04 -7.67
CA PHE A 246 3.75 16.28 -7.87
C PHE A 246 4.19 15.88 -9.29
N THR A 247 5.05 16.70 -9.88
CA THR A 247 5.90 16.29 -11.00
C THR A 247 6.99 15.33 -10.48
N LEU A 248 7.70 14.66 -11.40
CA LEU A 248 8.85 13.84 -11.01
C LEU A 248 9.91 14.65 -10.24
N GLU A 249 10.24 15.85 -10.72
CA GLU A 249 11.23 16.72 -10.09
C GLU A 249 10.77 17.18 -8.69
N GLU A 250 9.52 17.60 -8.54
CA GLU A 250 8.95 17.97 -7.25
C GLU A 250 8.96 16.79 -6.27
N ALA A 251 8.61 15.58 -6.73
CA ALA A 251 8.63 14.37 -5.91
C ALA A 251 10.06 13.99 -5.47
N ILE A 252 11.05 14.08 -6.36
CA ILE A 252 12.47 13.87 -6.05
C ILE A 252 12.94 14.86 -4.97
N ASN A 253 12.57 16.13 -5.08
CA ASN A 253 12.97 17.16 -4.12
C ASN A 253 12.33 16.91 -2.74
N VAL A 254 11.06 16.54 -2.69
CA VAL A 254 10.39 16.13 -1.43
C VAL A 254 11.07 14.91 -0.82
N ALA A 255 11.40 13.90 -1.62
CA ALA A 255 12.08 12.69 -1.15
C ALA A 255 13.45 13.00 -0.53
N ARG A 256 14.24 13.88 -1.18
CA ARG A 256 15.54 14.35 -0.66
C ARG A 256 15.40 15.10 0.68
N GLU A 257 14.39 15.97 0.79
CA GLU A 257 14.10 16.71 2.03
C GLU A 257 13.74 15.77 3.20
N LEU A 258 13.08 14.66 2.91
CA LEU A 258 12.67 13.67 3.89
C LEU A 258 13.79 12.69 4.30
N GLU A 259 14.91 12.66 3.57
CA GLU A 259 16.07 11.80 3.83
C GLU A 259 15.73 10.31 3.94
N VAL A 260 14.71 9.84 3.20
CA VAL A 260 14.33 8.43 3.14
C VAL A 260 15.25 7.69 2.19
N LYS A 261 15.70 6.49 2.58
CA LYS A 261 16.72 5.72 1.83
C LYS A 261 16.15 5.13 0.54
N GLU A 262 14.95 4.56 0.62
CA GLU A 262 14.29 3.88 -0.50
C GLU A 262 12.98 4.59 -0.84
N VAL A 263 12.88 5.11 -2.04
CA VAL A 263 11.71 5.86 -2.52
C VAL A 263 11.17 5.21 -3.79
N TYR A 264 9.88 4.95 -3.82
CA TYR A 264 9.20 4.37 -4.98
C TYR A 264 8.12 5.33 -5.49
N PHE A 265 8.28 5.79 -6.73
CA PHE A 265 7.31 6.70 -7.35
C PHE A 265 6.15 5.92 -7.95
N THR A 266 4.93 6.35 -7.66
CA THR A 266 3.65 5.77 -8.11
C THR A 266 2.73 6.81 -8.75
N HIS A 267 1.51 6.43 -9.10
CA HIS A 267 0.48 7.27 -9.74
C HIS A 267 0.97 7.88 -11.05
N ILE A 268 1.63 7.06 -11.86
CA ILE A 268 2.39 7.45 -13.04
C ILE A 268 1.47 7.52 -14.25
N SER A 269 1.54 8.62 -15.01
CA SER A 269 0.87 8.75 -16.30
C SER A 269 1.77 8.34 -17.46
N HIS A 270 1.17 8.08 -18.64
CA HIS A 270 1.90 7.82 -19.88
C HIS A 270 2.77 9.00 -20.33
N GLN A 271 2.59 10.19 -19.75
CA GLN A 271 3.37 11.40 -20.06
C GLN A 271 4.71 11.48 -19.30
N LEU A 272 4.96 10.56 -18.34
CA LEU A 272 6.22 10.55 -17.61
C LEU A 272 7.38 10.06 -18.48
N GLY A 273 7.14 9.06 -19.32
CA GLY A 273 8.11 8.37 -20.16
C GLY A 273 8.06 6.85 -19.96
N LYS A 274 8.91 6.13 -20.72
CA LYS A 274 9.06 4.67 -20.55
C LYS A 274 9.75 4.37 -19.23
N HIS A 275 9.29 3.35 -18.54
CA HIS A 275 9.86 2.91 -17.25
C HIS A 275 11.39 2.77 -17.33
N ALA A 276 11.88 2.02 -18.31
CA ALA A 276 13.31 1.72 -18.43
C ALA A 276 14.20 2.95 -18.69
N ASP A 277 13.66 4.00 -19.26
CA ASP A 277 14.42 5.22 -19.54
C ASP A 277 14.40 6.16 -18.33
N VAL A 278 13.23 6.38 -17.74
CA VAL A 278 13.09 7.22 -16.53
C VAL A 278 13.86 6.64 -15.35
N GLU A 279 13.85 5.32 -15.15
CA GLU A 279 14.56 4.63 -14.07
C GLU A 279 16.06 4.94 -14.07
N LYS A 280 16.68 5.08 -15.27
CA LYS A 280 18.12 5.41 -15.40
C LYS A 280 18.45 6.84 -15.00
N GLU A 281 17.47 7.74 -15.00
CA GLU A 281 17.63 9.16 -14.68
C GLU A 281 17.46 9.43 -13.17
N LEU A 282 16.90 8.46 -12.44
CA LEU A 282 16.59 8.64 -11.02
C LEU A 282 17.86 8.65 -10.16
N PRO A 283 17.88 9.44 -9.08
CA PRO A 283 18.93 9.38 -8.08
C PRO A 283 19.01 8.00 -7.43
N GLU A 284 20.17 7.67 -6.87
CA GLU A 284 20.38 6.46 -6.06
C GLU A 284 19.32 6.36 -4.94
N GLY A 285 18.78 5.16 -4.72
CA GLY A 285 17.72 4.90 -3.75
C GLY A 285 16.32 5.38 -4.17
N MET A 286 16.15 5.88 -5.42
CA MET A 286 14.86 6.29 -5.95
C MET A 286 14.50 5.46 -7.18
N HIS A 287 13.27 4.94 -7.24
CA HIS A 287 12.82 3.98 -8.22
C HIS A 287 11.42 4.31 -8.73
N LEU A 288 11.10 3.91 -9.96
CA LEU A 288 9.71 3.85 -10.38
C LEU A 288 9.07 2.56 -9.87
N ALA A 289 7.96 2.68 -9.16
CA ALA A 289 7.13 1.51 -8.89
C ALA A 289 6.53 0.97 -10.20
N TYR A 290 6.26 -0.33 -10.24
CA TYR A 290 5.53 -1.00 -11.31
C TYR A 290 4.58 -2.03 -10.72
N ASP A 291 3.57 -2.38 -11.48
CA ASP A 291 2.57 -3.35 -11.06
C ASP A 291 3.22 -4.70 -10.74
N GLN A 292 2.82 -5.29 -9.61
CA GLN A 292 3.36 -6.54 -9.05
C GLN A 292 4.77 -6.43 -8.42
N LEU A 293 5.35 -5.23 -8.29
CA LEU A 293 6.55 -5.03 -7.48
C LEU A 293 6.26 -5.44 -6.04
N LYS A 294 7.17 -6.22 -5.45
CA LYS A 294 7.09 -6.68 -4.05
C LYS A 294 8.31 -6.22 -3.28
N LEU A 295 8.05 -5.62 -2.11
CA LEU A 295 9.07 -5.16 -1.18
C LEU A 295 8.87 -5.85 0.16
N GLU A 296 9.94 -5.99 0.92
CA GLU A 296 9.94 -6.57 2.28
C GLU A 296 10.65 -5.63 3.24
N LEU A 297 10.07 -5.45 4.45
CA LEU A 297 10.59 -4.66 5.56
C LEU A 297 10.68 -5.50 6.84
#